data_32a2593345b95fda299ba958db054862
#
_entry.id   32a2593345b95fda299ba958db054862
#
_cell.length_a   1.000
_cell.length_b   1.000
_cell.length_c   1.000
_cell.angle_alpha   90.00
_cell.angle_beta   90.00
_cell.angle_gamma   90.00
#
_symmetry.space_group_name_H-M   'P 1'
#
loop_
_entity.id
_entity.type
_entity.pdbx_description
1 polymer ?
#
loop_
_entity_poly.entity_id
_entity_poly.type
_entity_poly.pdbx_seq_one_letter_code
_entity_poly.pdbx_strand_id
1 'polypeptide(L)'
;MKRISLRNGNGIPFISLFPTSYSCFSPIIVRVYSSKSISVLSKFRANSNFECLDDALILFKKMVTMKPLPSLVDFSKLLKTIIIMKHYSAVVSLFREMQKLGIPINGVILNSVINSYSLMHHADCGFSVLPIYLKNGISFDVVTFTALIRGFFAENKVKDAVELFKKLVQEKICEPDEVMYATVMNGLSKRGQTEKTLSLLRLMEQGNTKPDIINYSIIIDAPCKDRNLDGAISLLNEMKQKGIPPDIVTYSSLIDGLCKLGQWEKVRILFSEMVSLDIYPNVRIFTILTDGLCKEGKVEDAEEVMRQMVRKGVEPNIIIYTAIMDGYCLRGELDGARRVFDFMIDKKIEPDIICYSVLINGYCKVKQLAEAMQLFHEISQKGSKPDIFTYSILLQGLFEAGKIDSAKKFFAEMLSTGLVPDLYTLCTLLKGYFKYGLVEEAMSFFNKLEREIEYTSIEFYNVVINGLCKNGELDKARVIFEKLSLIGMLPNVRTYTIMINGFSLEGFLDEAKDMLRKMEDNGCMPNNVTYNVFVRGYLRCSKINEMATYMKEMVRKGFSCDADTTELLVNVIRENPSVLDMIPEFRSEYKK
;
A
#
# COMPACT_ATOMS: atom_id res chain seq x y z
N MET A 1 -11.54 34.74 -23.33
CA MET A 1 -11.84 34.97 -21.88
C MET A 1 -13.25 34.49 -21.57
N LYS A 2 -13.41 33.22 -21.22
CA LYS A 2 -14.67 32.67 -20.68
C LYS A 2 -14.46 32.36 -19.21
N ARG A 3 -15.31 32.98 -18.39
CA ARG A 3 -15.32 32.82 -16.93
C ARG A 3 -15.49 31.34 -16.59
N ILE A 4 -14.52 30.79 -15.87
CA ILE A 4 -14.65 29.49 -15.18
C ILE A 4 -15.59 29.74 -13.99
N SER A 5 -16.83 29.34 -14.12
CA SER A 5 -17.82 29.37 -13.04
C SER A 5 -17.55 28.19 -12.12
N LEU A 6 -16.85 28.43 -11.03
CA LEU A 6 -16.77 27.52 -9.90
C LEU A 6 -18.08 27.64 -9.11
N ARG A 7 -19.01 26.71 -9.28
CA ARG A 7 -20.12 26.53 -8.34
C ARG A 7 -19.60 25.81 -7.10
N ASN A 8 -19.48 26.57 -6.00
CA ASN A 8 -19.33 26.04 -4.65
C ASN A 8 -20.63 25.37 -4.23
N GLY A 9 -20.59 24.07 -4.01
CA GLY A 9 -21.59 23.35 -3.24
C GLY A 9 -21.10 23.24 -1.78
N ASN A 10 -21.89 23.79 -0.88
CA ASN A 10 -21.82 23.71 0.57
C ASN A 10 -20.74 24.56 1.27
N GLY A 11 -21.18 25.76 1.66
CA GLY A 11 -20.45 26.66 2.52
C GLY A 11 -20.36 26.16 3.95
N ILE A 12 -19.10 25.89 4.37
CA ILE A 12 -18.69 25.95 5.77
C ILE A 12 -17.48 26.90 5.79
N PRO A 13 -17.50 27.97 6.61
CA PRO A 13 -16.39 28.90 6.66
C PRO A 13 -15.21 28.24 7.37
N PHE A 14 -14.16 27.92 6.61
CA PHE A 14 -12.88 27.44 7.14
C PHE A 14 -12.08 28.61 7.79
N ILE A 15 -12.54 29.07 8.93
CA ILE A 15 -11.77 29.96 9.80
C ILE A 15 -11.98 29.40 11.21
N SER A 16 -11.15 28.44 11.62
CA SER A 16 -10.78 28.16 13.03
C SER A 16 -10.35 26.71 13.26
N LEU A 17 -9.26 26.28 12.63
CA LEU A 17 -8.60 25.02 13.03
C LEU A 17 -7.07 25.12 12.89
N PHE A 18 -6.51 26.17 13.47
CA PHE A 18 -5.09 26.19 13.85
C PHE A 18 -4.98 26.89 15.20
N PRO A 19 -4.31 26.28 16.20
CA PRO A 19 -4.08 26.95 17.47
C PRO A 19 -3.21 28.19 17.24
N THR A 20 -3.77 29.34 17.54
CA THR A 20 -3.05 30.61 17.69
C THR A 20 -2.23 30.59 18.97
N SER A 21 -1.05 29.99 18.92
CA SER A 21 -0.08 30.09 20.02
C SER A 21 1.36 30.04 19.51
N TYR A 22 1.74 31.08 18.77
CA TYR A 22 3.12 31.54 18.69
C TYR A 22 3.16 33.07 18.81
N SER A 23 2.75 33.55 19.98
CA SER A 23 3.01 34.90 20.41
C SER A 23 4.00 34.79 21.57
N CYS A 24 5.29 34.87 21.27
CA CYS A 24 6.35 35.30 22.19
C CYS A 24 7.64 35.52 21.40
N PHE A 25 7.77 36.67 20.76
CA PHE A 25 9.09 37.20 20.46
C PHE A 25 9.13 38.70 20.83
N SER A 26 9.83 38.97 21.91
CA SER A 26 10.20 40.32 22.35
C SER A 26 11.05 41.03 21.29
N PRO A 27 10.90 42.37 21.16
CA PRO A 27 11.72 43.17 20.25
C PRO A 27 12.98 43.64 20.98
N ILE A 28 14.09 42.91 20.88
CA ILE A 28 15.40 43.42 21.28
C ILE A 28 16.46 42.99 20.26
N ILE A 29 17.24 44.00 19.83
CA ILE A 29 18.50 43.98 19.06
C ILE A 29 18.32 44.23 17.54
N VAL A 30 18.17 45.52 17.24
CA VAL A 30 18.60 46.09 15.97
C VAL A 30 19.88 46.90 16.26
N ARG A 31 21.03 46.34 15.88
CA ARG A 31 22.25 47.06 15.38
C ARG A 31 23.44 46.10 15.33
N VAL A 32 24.12 46.16 14.15
CA VAL A 32 25.37 45.45 13.79
C VAL A 32 25.17 44.12 13.04
N TYR A 33 24.84 44.15 11.72
CA TYR A 33 25.04 42.95 10.86
C TYR A 33 25.06 43.30 9.35
N SER A 34 25.91 44.19 8.84
CA SER A 34 26.02 44.33 7.37
C SER A 34 27.09 43.41 6.75
N SER A 35 28.20 43.14 7.41
CA SER A 35 29.29 42.31 6.88
C SER A 35 29.12 40.80 7.16
N LYS A 36 28.60 40.42 8.34
CA LYS A 36 28.34 38.99 8.66
C LYS A 36 27.19 38.38 7.84
N SER A 37 26.18 39.16 7.47
CA SER A 37 25.03 38.70 6.69
C SER A 37 25.40 38.33 5.27
N ILE A 38 26.28 39.10 4.61
CA ILE A 38 26.78 38.82 3.27
C ILE A 38 27.63 37.56 3.26
N SER A 39 28.43 37.28 4.31
CA SER A 39 29.23 36.06 4.42
C SER A 39 28.38 34.81 4.62
N VAL A 40 27.22 34.89 5.29
CA VAL A 40 26.30 33.76 5.46
C VAL A 40 25.59 33.42 4.15
N LEU A 41 25.17 34.45 3.40
CA LEU A 41 24.51 34.22 2.09
C LEU A 41 25.49 33.66 1.07
N SER A 42 26.76 34.09 1.06
CA SER A 42 27.79 33.53 0.18
C SER A 42 28.11 32.07 0.52
N LYS A 43 28.13 31.69 1.80
CA LYS A 43 28.27 30.30 2.24
C LYS A 43 27.07 29.45 1.80
N PHE A 44 25.84 29.96 1.94
CA PHE A 44 24.63 29.28 1.48
C PHE A 44 24.60 29.09 -0.05
N ARG A 45 25.07 30.09 -0.83
CA ARG A 45 25.19 29.96 -2.29
C ARG A 45 26.20 28.88 -2.69
N ALA A 46 27.27 28.69 -1.91
CA ALA A 46 28.29 27.69 -2.13
C ALA A 46 27.87 26.29 -1.66
N ASN A 47 27.19 26.19 -0.52
CA ASN A 47 26.73 24.93 0.05
C ASN A 47 25.32 25.11 0.64
N SER A 48 24.31 24.49 0.00
CA SER A 48 22.89 24.67 0.34
C SER A 48 22.39 23.70 1.44
N ASN A 49 23.28 23.00 2.15
CA ASN A 49 22.89 22.05 3.17
C ASN A 49 22.75 22.72 4.53
N PHE A 50 21.64 22.43 5.22
CA PHE A 50 21.39 22.79 6.60
C PHE A 50 21.34 21.52 7.45
N GLU A 51 21.79 21.63 8.70
CA GLU A 51 21.69 20.54 9.67
C GLU A 51 20.28 20.44 10.26
N CYS A 52 19.61 21.60 10.43
CA CYS A 52 18.26 21.63 10.96
C CYS A 52 17.37 22.72 10.31
N LEU A 53 16.04 22.63 10.52
CA LEU A 53 15.07 23.60 10.02
C LEU A 53 15.30 25.01 10.59
N ASP A 54 15.70 25.11 11.86
CA ASP A 54 15.88 26.40 12.54
C ASP A 54 16.94 27.26 11.86
N ASP A 55 18.01 26.66 11.35
CA ASP A 55 19.04 27.36 10.58
C ASP A 55 18.49 27.99 9.30
N ALA A 56 17.63 27.26 8.59
CA ALA A 56 16.96 27.75 7.39
C ALA A 56 16.01 28.90 7.70
N LEU A 57 15.27 28.83 8.81
CA LEU A 57 14.37 29.88 9.28
C LEU A 57 15.15 31.13 9.74
N ILE A 58 16.28 30.95 10.41
CA ILE A 58 17.18 32.05 10.79
C ILE A 58 17.73 32.73 9.54
N LEU A 59 18.14 31.96 8.53
CA LEU A 59 18.60 32.52 7.26
C LEU A 59 17.50 33.34 6.59
N PHE A 60 16.27 32.81 6.49
CA PHE A 60 15.15 33.55 5.92
C PHE A 60 14.92 34.88 6.60
N LYS A 61 14.89 34.94 7.96
CA LYS A 61 14.75 36.17 8.72
C LYS A 61 15.87 37.17 8.42
N LYS A 62 17.10 36.70 8.24
CA LYS A 62 18.21 37.55 7.81
C LYS A 62 18.02 38.07 6.39
N MET A 63 17.61 37.20 5.44
CA MET A 63 17.40 37.56 4.06
C MET A 63 16.36 38.67 3.87
N VAL A 64 15.24 38.61 4.59
CA VAL A 64 14.19 39.65 4.50
C VAL A 64 14.57 40.99 5.09
N THR A 65 15.59 41.04 5.95
CA THR A 65 16.10 42.28 6.56
C THR A 65 17.28 42.90 5.79
N MET A 66 17.83 42.22 4.80
CA MET A 66 18.97 42.69 4.00
C MET A 66 18.58 43.85 3.08
N LYS A 67 19.48 44.81 2.91
CA LYS A 67 19.39 45.90 1.93
C LYS A 67 20.69 45.94 1.11
N PRO A 68 20.62 45.67 -0.23
CA PRO A 68 19.43 45.29 -1.00
C PRO A 68 18.94 43.89 -0.65
N LEU A 69 17.65 43.59 -0.95
CA LEU A 69 17.07 42.26 -0.79
C LEU A 69 17.86 41.23 -1.63
N PRO A 70 18.05 39.99 -1.14
CA PRO A 70 18.60 38.90 -1.92
C PRO A 70 17.80 38.63 -3.17
N SER A 71 18.40 37.94 -4.12
CA SER A 71 17.73 37.58 -5.39
C SER A 71 16.60 36.57 -5.16
N LEU A 72 15.60 36.56 -6.05
CA LEU A 72 14.53 35.54 -6.03
C LEU A 72 15.07 34.11 -6.16
N VAL A 73 16.25 33.97 -6.78
CA VAL A 73 16.95 32.67 -6.87
C VAL A 73 17.38 32.19 -5.48
N ASP A 74 17.84 33.09 -4.62
CA ASP A 74 18.25 32.74 -3.25
C ASP A 74 17.06 32.26 -2.41
N PHE A 75 15.92 32.96 -2.50
CA PHE A 75 14.66 32.53 -1.87
C PHE A 75 14.17 31.18 -2.41
N SER A 76 14.20 31.00 -3.74
CA SER A 76 13.81 29.73 -4.37
C SER A 76 14.70 28.57 -3.93
N LYS A 77 16.02 28.78 -3.81
CA LYS A 77 16.95 27.77 -3.29
C LYS A 77 16.64 27.42 -1.85
N LEU A 78 16.38 28.40 -1.00
CA LEU A 78 16.04 28.19 0.40
C LEU A 78 14.76 27.34 0.54
N LEU A 79 13.69 27.68 -0.19
CA LEU A 79 12.45 26.90 -0.16
C LEU A 79 12.67 25.46 -0.67
N LYS A 80 13.45 25.27 -1.74
CA LYS A 80 13.79 23.93 -2.23
C LYS A 80 14.56 23.10 -1.21
N THR A 81 15.52 23.71 -0.49
CA THR A 81 16.25 23.02 0.59
C THR A 81 15.33 22.58 1.71
N ILE A 82 14.40 23.45 2.15
CA ILE A 82 13.40 23.11 3.17
C ILE A 82 12.47 21.97 2.69
N ILE A 83 12.13 21.90 1.39
CA ILE A 83 11.38 20.77 0.79
C ILE A 83 12.19 19.47 0.87
N ILE A 84 13.49 19.51 0.56
CA ILE A 84 14.39 18.34 0.67
C ILE A 84 14.45 17.85 2.12
N MET A 85 14.42 18.75 3.10
CA MET A 85 14.35 18.43 4.53
C MET A 85 12.97 17.94 4.98
N LYS A 86 12.00 17.82 4.05
CA LYS A 86 10.61 17.35 4.28
C LYS A 86 9.76 18.26 5.22
N HIS A 87 10.14 19.52 5.39
CA HIS A 87 9.39 20.50 6.19
C HIS A 87 8.43 21.34 5.34
N TYR A 88 7.43 20.69 4.70
CA TYR A 88 6.55 21.31 3.70
C TYR A 88 5.68 22.45 4.28
N SER A 89 5.18 22.30 5.50
CA SER A 89 4.38 23.34 6.19
C SER A 89 5.16 24.64 6.41
N ALA A 90 6.47 24.53 6.67
CA ALA A 90 7.34 25.68 6.80
C ALA A 90 7.44 26.46 5.48
N VAL A 91 7.53 25.79 4.33
CA VAL A 91 7.56 26.44 3.01
C VAL A 91 6.32 27.30 2.79
N VAL A 92 5.13 26.76 3.11
CA VAL A 92 3.85 27.49 2.99
C VAL A 92 3.81 28.69 3.92
N SER A 93 4.32 28.54 5.15
CA SER A 93 4.37 29.64 6.14
C SER A 93 5.31 30.75 5.67
N LEU A 94 6.50 30.41 5.19
CA LEU A 94 7.45 31.38 4.65
C LEU A 94 6.92 32.09 3.41
N PHE A 95 6.22 31.39 2.53
CA PHE A 95 5.57 31.99 1.38
C PHE A 95 4.53 33.04 1.79
N ARG A 96 3.68 32.73 2.78
CA ARG A 96 2.71 33.70 3.33
C ARG A 96 3.41 34.92 3.92
N GLU A 97 4.56 34.74 4.58
CA GLU A 97 5.36 35.84 5.11
C GLU A 97 5.97 36.69 3.99
N MET A 98 6.51 36.06 2.92
CA MET A 98 6.98 36.78 1.72
C MET A 98 5.89 37.66 1.12
N GLN A 99 4.65 37.15 1.00
CA GLN A 99 3.52 37.91 0.50
C GLN A 99 3.20 39.13 1.39
N LYS A 100 3.19 38.94 2.73
CA LYS A 100 2.95 40.05 3.68
C LYS A 100 4.01 41.14 3.60
N LEU A 101 5.26 40.77 3.35
CA LEU A 101 6.40 41.67 3.24
C LEU A 101 6.52 42.31 1.83
N GLY A 102 5.64 41.99 0.90
CA GLY A 102 5.67 42.52 -0.45
C GLY A 102 6.88 42.05 -1.28
N ILE A 103 7.50 40.92 -0.91
CA ILE A 103 8.62 40.35 -1.65
C ILE A 103 8.10 39.85 -3.01
N PRO A 104 8.74 40.21 -4.15
CA PRO A 104 8.33 39.73 -5.46
C PRO A 104 8.27 38.20 -5.51
N ILE A 105 7.35 37.66 -6.29
CA ILE A 105 7.13 36.21 -6.41
C ILE A 105 7.31 35.83 -7.87
N ASN A 106 7.96 34.69 -8.12
CA ASN A 106 8.13 34.10 -9.44
C ASN A 106 7.49 32.70 -9.53
N GLY A 107 7.41 32.13 -10.73
CA GLY A 107 6.84 30.80 -10.97
C GLY A 107 7.54 29.70 -10.16
N VAL A 108 8.86 29.78 -9.98
CA VAL A 108 9.64 28.76 -9.21
C VAL A 108 9.22 28.71 -7.74
N ILE A 109 8.97 29.88 -7.13
CA ILE A 109 8.48 29.96 -5.74
C ILE A 109 7.07 29.38 -5.66
N LEU A 110 6.17 29.75 -6.59
CA LEU A 110 4.81 29.23 -6.61
C LEU A 110 4.78 27.71 -6.86
N ASN A 111 5.61 27.21 -7.76
CA ASN A 111 5.77 25.76 -7.99
C ASN A 111 6.25 25.03 -6.72
N SER A 112 7.15 25.66 -5.95
CA SER A 112 7.63 25.09 -4.67
C SER A 112 6.51 25.01 -3.63
N VAL A 113 5.62 26.00 -3.59
CA VAL A 113 4.44 26.02 -2.72
C VAL A 113 3.42 24.97 -3.13
N ILE A 114 3.08 24.88 -4.43
CA ILE A 114 2.16 23.86 -4.97
C ILE A 114 2.70 22.46 -4.67
N ASN A 115 4.00 22.22 -4.94
CA ASN A 115 4.63 20.93 -4.63
C ASN A 115 4.58 20.61 -3.14
N SER A 116 4.75 21.60 -2.26
CA SER A 116 4.64 21.41 -0.81
C SER A 116 3.22 21.03 -0.39
N TYR A 117 2.18 21.65 -0.93
CA TYR A 117 0.79 21.25 -0.72
C TYR A 117 0.53 19.84 -1.22
N SER A 118 1.01 19.49 -2.41
CA SER A 118 0.88 18.15 -2.98
C SER A 118 1.54 17.07 -2.11
N LEU A 119 2.72 17.37 -1.53
CA LEU A 119 3.45 16.47 -0.63
C LEU A 119 2.81 16.36 0.77
N MET A 120 1.99 17.33 1.18
CA MET A 120 1.19 17.28 2.41
C MET A 120 -0.19 16.64 2.20
N HIS A 121 -0.49 16.11 1.02
CA HIS A 121 -1.81 15.59 0.66
C HIS A 121 -2.93 16.66 0.76
N HIS A 122 -2.67 17.86 0.26
CA HIS A 122 -3.60 18.99 0.20
C HIS A 122 -3.61 19.61 -1.21
N ALA A 123 -3.83 18.78 -2.24
CA ALA A 123 -3.79 19.21 -3.65
C ALA A 123 -4.80 20.31 -3.95
N ASP A 124 -5.98 20.31 -3.33
CA ASP A 124 -6.98 21.36 -3.48
C ASP A 124 -6.44 22.73 -3.02
N CYS A 125 -5.65 22.76 -1.93
CA CYS A 125 -4.95 23.96 -1.50
C CYS A 125 -3.87 24.38 -2.52
N GLY A 126 -3.17 23.41 -3.13
CA GLY A 126 -2.23 23.64 -4.22
C GLY A 126 -2.92 24.29 -5.43
N PHE A 127 -4.13 23.81 -5.77
CA PHE A 127 -4.93 24.38 -6.85
C PHE A 127 -5.34 25.84 -6.56
N SER A 128 -5.59 26.19 -5.29
CA SER A 128 -5.92 27.56 -4.88
C SER A 128 -4.77 28.57 -5.07
N VAL A 129 -3.55 28.11 -5.35
CA VAL A 129 -2.38 28.97 -5.65
C VAL A 129 -2.42 29.48 -7.10
N LEU A 130 -3.13 28.82 -8.04
CA LEU A 130 -3.18 29.20 -9.45
C LEU A 130 -3.67 30.65 -9.69
N PRO A 131 -4.68 31.19 -8.98
CA PRO A 131 -5.07 32.59 -9.11
C PRO A 131 -3.93 33.59 -8.84
N ILE A 132 -2.94 33.20 -8.03
CA ILE A 132 -1.78 34.05 -7.71
C ILE A 132 -0.87 34.23 -8.93
N TYR A 133 -0.73 33.19 -9.78
CA TYR A 133 -0.03 33.30 -11.06
C TYR A 133 -0.66 34.38 -11.93
N LEU A 134 -1.99 34.32 -12.10
CA LEU A 134 -2.74 35.25 -12.91
C LEU A 134 -2.64 36.68 -12.37
N LYS A 135 -2.77 36.85 -11.04
CA LYS A 135 -2.67 38.15 -10.39
C LYS A 135 -1.30 38.82 -10.59
N ASN A 136 -0.23 38.03 -10.65
CA ASN A 136 1.15 38.53 -10.82
C ASN A 136 1.62 38.52 -12.28
N GLY A 137 0.74 38.20 -13.25
CA GLY A 137 1.11 38.13 -14.66
C GLY A 137 2.14 37.01 -14.99
N ILE A 138 2.20 35.95 -14.17
CA ILE A 138 3.11 34.82 -14.35
C ILE A 138 2.37 33.77 -15.18
N SER A 139 3.01 33.27 -16.24
CA SER A 139 2.47 32.16 -17.02
C SER A 139 2.60 30.83 -16.28
N PHE A 140 1.62 29.96 -16.46
CA PHE A 140 1.71 28.58 -16.00
C PHE A 140 2.74 27.80 -16.83
N ASP A 141 3.43 26.89 -16.18
CA ASP A 141 4.35 25.97 -16.85
C ASP A 141 3.93 24.51 -16.63
N VAL A 142 4.55 23.59 -17.34
CA VAL A 142 4.30 22.13 -17.22
C VAL A 142 4.57 21.64 -15.80
N VAL A 143 5.58 22.22 -15.12
CA VAL A 143 5.95 21.84 -13.75
C VAL A 143 4.84 22.13 -12.74
N THR A 144 4.11 23.27 -12.94
CA THR A 144 2.95 23.65 -12.12
C THR A 144 1.89 22.54 -12.12
N PHE A 145 1.48 22.12 -13.32
CA PHE A 145 0.42 21.13 -13.48
C PHE A 145 0.88 19.71 -13.13
N THR A 146 2.13 19.36 -13.42
CA THR A 146 2.72 18.07 -13.01
C THR A 146 2.72 17.91 -11.47
N ALA A 147 3.02 18.99 -10.73
CA ALA A 147 2.96 18.97 -9.28
C ALA A 147 1.53 18.75 -8.74
N LEU A 148 0.53 19.42 -9.35
CA LEU A 148 -0.89 19.26 -9.00
C LEU A 148 -1.40 17.84 -9.30
N ILE A 149 -1.10 17.31 -10.50
CA ILE A 149 -1.49 15.95 -10.91
C ILE A 149 -0.89 14.93 -9.94
N ARG A 150 0.40 15.08 -9.57
CA ARG A 150 1.05 14.24 -8.57
C ARG A 150 0.33 14.29 -7.23
N GLY A 151 -0.09 15.48 -6.79
CA GLY A 151 -0.84 15.68 -5.56
C GLY A 151 -2.19 14.96 -5.58
N PHE A 152 -2.97 15.07 -6.66
CA PHE A 152 -4.24 14.37 -6.80
C PHE A 152 -4.06 12.84 -6.77
N PHE A 153 -3.05 12.30 -7.44
CA PHE A 153 -2.74 10.87 -7.35
C PHE A 153 -2.35 10.45 -5.92
N ALA A 154 -1.59 11.28 -5.20
CA ALA A 154 -1.22 11.00 -3.81
C ALA A 154 -2.44 10.95 -2.87
N GLU A 155 -3.46 11.78 -3.13
CA GLU A 155 -4.73 11.81 -2.39
C GLU A 155 -5.76 10.76 -2.87
N ASN A 156 -5.39 9.87 -3.77
CA ASN A 156 -6.30 8.91 -4.39
C ASN A 156 -7.43 9.52 -5.26
N LYS A 157 -7.32 10.80 -5.63
CA LYS A 157 -8.25 11.52 -6.51
C LYS A 157 -7.91 11.27 -7.98
N VAL A 158 -7.98 9.99 -8.40
CA VAL A 158 -7.55 9.56 -9.75
C VAL A 158 -8.38 10.22 -10.86
N LYS A 159 -9.70 10.37 -10.64
CA LYS A 159 -10.59 11.00 -11.62
C LYS A 159 -10.18 12.45 -11.90
N ASP A 160 -9.91 13.22 -10.84
CA ASP A 160 -9.54 14.63 -10.93
C ASP A 160 -8.17 14.81 -11.60
N ALA A 161 -7.20 13.95 -11.27
CA ALA A 161 -5.88 13.94 -11.92
C ALA A 161 -5.97 13.71 -13.44
N VAL A 162 -6.77 12.71 -13.86
CA VAL A 162 -6.95 12.37 -15.27
C VAL A 162 -7.77 13.45 -15.99
N GLU A 163 -8.78 14.02 -15.36
CA GLU A 163 -9.58 15.09 -15.94
C GLU A 163 -8.74 16.36 -16.14
N LEU A 164 -7.92 16.73 -15.16
CA LEU A 164 -6.99 17.84 -15.28
C LEU A 164 -6.04 17.62 -16.47
N PHE A 165 -5.39 16.45 -16.54
CA PHE A 165 -4.51 16.11 -17.66
C PHE A 165 -5.22 16.21 -19.03
N LYS A 166 -6.42 15.63 -19.15
CA LYS A 166 -7.22 15.70 -20.38
C LYS A 166 -7.52 17.15 -20.79
N LYS A 167 -7.92 17.99 -19.84
CA LYS A 167 -8.18 19.42 -20.10
C LYS A 167 -6.95 20.15 -20.60
N LEU A 168 -5.77 19.89 -19.98
CA LEU A 168 -4.52 20.50 -20.39
C LEU A 168 -4.17 20.19 -21.85
N VAL A 169 -4.37 18.93 -22.26
CA VAL A 169 -4.12 18.47 -23.63
C VAL A 169 -5.16 19.00 -24.61
N GLN A 170 -6.46 18.90 -24.29
CA GLN A 170 -7.55 19.27 -25.18
C GLN A 170 -7.64 20.78 -25.41
N GLU A 171 -7.46 21.57 -24.36
CA GLU A 171 -7.55 23.03 -24.41
C GLU A 171 -6.19 23.67 -24.77
N LYS A 172 -5.15 22.85 -25.01
CA LYS A 172 -3.79 23.30 -25.33
C LYS A 172 -3.25 24.35 -24.36
N ILE A 173 -3.54 24.18 -23.07
CA ILE A 173 -3.09 25.09 -22.01
C ILE A 173 -1.57 25.01 -21.84
N CYS A 174 -1.02 23.78 -21.88
CA CYS A 174 0.40 23.51 -21.98
C CYS A 174 0.62 22.20 -22.75
N GLU A 175 1.74 22.07 -23.45
CA GLU A 175 2.15 20.80 -24.05
C GLU A 175 2.74 19.91 -22.97
N PRO A 176 2.21 18.69 -22.75
CA PRO A 176 2.77 17.76 -21.77
C PRO A 176 4.18 17.32 -22.17
N ASP A 177 5.09 17.37 -21.22
CA ASP A 177 6.44 16.82 -21.36
C ASP A 177 6.52 15.35 -20.92
N GLU A 178 7.69 14.73 -21.08
CA GLU A 178 7.95 13.35 -20.70
C GLU A 178 7.67 13.11 -19.21
N VAL A 179 7.95 14.11 -18.35
CA VAL A 179 7.76 14.01 -16.88
C VAL A 179 6.28 14.03 -16.52
N MET A 180 5.47 14.84 -17.21
CA MET A 180 4.02 14.87 -16.98
C MET A 180 3.38 13.55 -17.42
N TYR A 181 3.73 13.05 -18.62
CA TYR A 181 3.27 11.72 -19.08
C TYR A 181 3.68 10.63 -18.08
N ALA A 182 4.96 10.56 -17.68
CA ALA A 182 5.44 9.60 -16.68
C ALA A 182 4.69 9.70 -15.34
N THR A 183 4.37 10.92 -14.90
CA THR A 183 3.61 11.13 -13.65
C THR A 183 2.20 10.55 -13.75
N VAL A 184 1.48 10.79 -14.85
CA VAL A 184 0.12 10.26 -15.06
C VAL A 184 0.17 8.74 -15.23
N MET A 185 1.07 8.22 -16.05
CA MET A 185 1.26 6.78 -16.28
C MET A 185 1.56 6.03 -14.97
N ASN A 186 2.49 6.54 -14.15
CA ASN A 186 2.83 5.95 -12.86
C ASN A 186 1.64 6.00 -11.87
N GLY A 187 0.91 7.11 -11.87
CA GLY A 187 -0.31 7.25 -11.06
C GLY A 187 -1.39 6.22 -11.44
N LEU A 188 -1.60 5.98 -12.72
CA LEU A 188 -2.56 4.99 -13.24
C LEU A 188 -2.08 3.55 -13.01
N SER A 189 -0.80 3.25 -13.29
CA SER A 189 -0.19 1.94 -13.07
C SER A 189 -0.30 1.48 -11.62
N LYS A 190 -0.01 2.36 -10.65
CA LYS A 190 -0.16 2.06 -9.22
C LYS A 190 -1.60 1.72 -8.80
N ARG A 191 -2.59 2.03 -9.63
CA ARG A 191 -4.01 1.76 -9.40
C ARG A 191 -4.57 0.62 -10.26
N GLY A 192 -3.72 -0.14 -10.93
CA GLY A 192 -4.11 -1.25 -11.79
C GLY A 192 -4.89 -0.81 -13.05
N GLN A 193 -4.72 0.44 -13.51
CA GLN A 193 -5.40 0.91 -14.72
C GLN A 193 -4.51 0.77 -15.95
N THR A 194 -4.02 -0.45 -16.20
CA THR A 194 -3.03 -0.79 -17.22
C THR A 194 -3.46 -0.40 -18.63
N GLU A 195 -4.72 -0.62 -18.99
CA GLU A 195 -5.26 -0.22 -20.30
C GLU A 195 -5.17 1.28 -20.58
N LYS A 196 -5.49 2.10 -19.57
CA LYS A 196 -5.37 3.55 -19.68
C LYS A 196 -3.92 4.00 -19.76
N THR A 197 -3.04 3.31 -19.05
CA THR A 197 -1.59 3.59 -19.10
C THR A 197 -1.04 3.31 -20.50
N LEU A 198 -1.43 2.20 -21.13
CA LEU A 198 -1.09 1.88 -22.52
C LEU A 198 -1.66 2.91 -23.51
N SER A 199 -2.91 3.32 -23.32
CA SER A 199 -3.53 4.35 -24.17
C SER A 199 -2.78 5.69 -24.11
N LEU A 200 -2.20 6.04 -22.94
CA LEU A 200 -1.37 7.24 -22.80
C LEU A 200 -0.02 7.12 -23.53
N LEU A 201 0.59 5.92 -23.56
CA LEU A 201 1.79 5.69 -24.38
C LEU A 201 1.48 5.95 -25.85
N ARG A 202 0.38 5.39 -26.36
CA ARG A 202 -0.02 5.60 -27.77
C ARG A 202 -0.35 7.06 -28.08
N LEU A 203 -0.95 7.76 -27.11
CA LEU A 203 -1.19 9.21 -27.25
C LEU A 203 0.13 10.00 -27.31
N MET A 204 1.12 9.65 -26.47
CA MET A 204 2.43 10.27 -26.46
C MET A 204 3.17 10.04 -27.78
N GLU A 205 3.08 8.82 -28.34
CA GLU A 205 3.67 8.45 -29.63
C GLU A 205 3.08 9.22 -30.83
N GLN A 206 1.79 9.53 -30.74
CA GLN A 206 1.08 10.33 -31.77
C GLN A 206 1.34 11.83 -31.64
N GLY A 207 1.83 12.27 -30.49
CA GLY A 207 2.14 13.67 -30.18
C GLY A 207 3.56 14.06 -30.54
N ASN A 208 3.97 15.24 -30.06
CA ASN A 208 5.31 15.77 -30.25
C ASN A 208 6.34 15.21 -29.28
N THR A 209 5.88 14.56 -28.19
CA THR A 209 6.74 14.02 -27.13
C THR A 209 7.01 12.55 -27.40
N LYS A 210 8.27 12.15 -27.48
CA LYS A 210 8.64 10.73 -27.71
C LYS A 210 8.77 9.99 -26.37
N PRO A 211 8.27 8.74 -26.28
CA PRO A 211 8.49 7.91 -25.11
C PRO A 211 9.96 7.64 -24.86
N ASP A 212 10.37 7.71 -23.61
CA ASP A 212 11.72 7.42 -23.15
C ASP A 212 11.79 6.10 -22.34
N ILE A 213 12.97 5.80 -21.79
CA ILE A 213 13.21 4.61 -20.96
C ILE A 213 12.28 4.60 -19.74
N ILE A 214 12.03 5.76 -19.12
CA ILE A 214 11.21 5.87 -17.90
C ILE A 214 9.75 5.52 -18.21
N ASN A 215 9.21 6.05 -19.32
CA ASN A 215 7.85 5.77 -19.76
C ASN A 215 7.65 4.27 -20.03
N TYR A 216 8.59 3.63 -20.78
CA TYR A 216 8.52 2.19 -21.04
C TYR A 216 8.67 1.35 -19.76
N SER A 217 9.57 1.70 -18.84
CA SER A 217 9.73 0.98 -17.57
C SER A 217 8.46 1.02 -16.72
N ILE A 218 7.76 2.17 -16.65
CA ILE A 218 6.48 2.30 -15.94
C ILE A 218 5.39 1.42 -16.59
N ILE A 219 5.36 1.40 -17.93
CA ILE A 219 4.31 0.66 -18.66
C ILE A 219 4.57 -0.85 -18.62
N ILE A 220 5.81 -1.28 -18.62
CA ILE A 220 6.19 -2.69 -18.46
C ILE A 220 5.87 -3.18 -17.04
N ASP A 221 6.06 -2.35 -16.02
CA ASP A 221 5.73 -2.67 -14.64
C ASP A 221 4.21 -2.88 -14.42
N ALA A 222 3.36 -2.18 -15.16
CA ALA A 222 1.90 -2.27 -15.01
C ALA A 222 1.34 -3.66 -15.34
N PRO A 223 1.57 -4.26 -16.54
CA PRO A 223 1.13 -5.62 -16.85
C PRO A 223 1.75 -6.69 -15.95
N CYS A 224 3.01 -6.48 -15.46
CA CYS A 224 3.64 -7.40 -14.50
C CYS A 224 2.81 -7.48 -13.20
N LYS A 225 2.29 -6.36 -12.70
CA LYS A 225 1.40 -6.31 -11.53
C LYS A 225 0.04 -6.95 -11.79
N ASP A 226 -0.49 -6.82 -13.00
CA ASP A 226 -1.76 -7.42 -13.43
C ASP A 226 -1.62 -8.89 -13.86
N ARG A 227 -0.45 -9.49 -13.67
CA ARG A 227 -0.10 -10.88 -14.07
C ARG A 227 -0.18 -11.15 -15.58
N ASN A 228 -0.15 -10.10 -16.41
CA ASN A 228 -0.12 -10.20 -17.88
C ASN A 228 1.32 -10.10 -18.38
N LEU A 229 2.09 -11.16 -18.18
CA LEU A 229 3.51 -11.18 -18.53
C LEU A 229 3.77 -11.19 -20.04
N ASP A 230 2.90 -11.79 -20.82
CA ASP A 230 3.07 -11.80 -22.28
C ASP A 230 2.95 -10.38 -22.86
N GLY A 231 2.02 -9.59 -22.31
CA GLY A 231 1.92 -8.15 -22.60
C GLY A 231 3.19 -7.37 -22.20
N ALA A 232 3.75 -7.67 -21.03
CA ALA A 232 4.99 -7.03 -20.56
C ALA A 232 6.19 -7.36 -21.44
N ILE A 233 6.37 -8.62 -21.84
CA ILE A 233 7.44 -9.07 -22.76
C ILE A 233 7.27 -8.46 -24.15
N SER A 234 6.02 -8.37 -24.64
CA SER A 234 5.74 -7.69 -25.92
C SER A 234 6.17 -6.23 -25.90
N LEU A 235 5.92 -5.52 -24.80
CA LEU A 235 6.35 -4.13 -24.60
C LEU A 235 7.88 -3.99 -24.51
N LEU A 236 8.58 -4.94 -23.88
CA LEU A 236 10.05 -4.98 -23.88
C LEU A 236 10.59 -5.12 -25.31
N ASN A 237 9.99 -6.00 -26.12
CA ASN A 237 10.40 -6.19 -27.51
C ASN A 237 10.13 -4.94 -28.35
N GLU A 238 8.97 -4.29 -28.15
CA GLU A 238 8.64 -3.02 -28.79
C GLU A 238 9.63 -1.92 -28.43
N MET A 239 10.00 -1.79 -27.14
CA MET A 239 11.01 -0.84 -26.66
C MET A 239 12.35 -1.03 -27.39
N LYS A 240 12.80 -2.29 -27.53
CA LYS A 240 14.04 -2.63 -28.25
C LYS A 240 13.94 -2.31 -29.75
N GLN A 241 12.82 -2.64 -30.40
CA GLN A 241 12.59 -2.35 -31.82
C GLN A 241 12.62 -0.85 -32.12
N LYS A 242 12.18 -0.02 -31.17
CA LYS A 242 12.24 1.45 -31.27
C LYS A 242 13.63 2.04 -30.95
N GLY A 243 14.62 1.19 -30.69
CA GLY A 243 15.97 1.63 -30.37
C GLY A 243 16.13 2.24 -28.98
N ILE A 244 15.17 2.02 -28.09
CA ILE A 244 15.24 2.46 -26.68
C ILE A 244 15.86 1.32 -25.87
N PRO A 245 17.11 1.46 -25.36
CA PRO A 245 17.78 0.38 -24.64
C PRO A 245 17.11 0.16 -23.27
N PRO A 246 16.69 -1.07 -22.93
CA PRO A 246 16.21 -1.40 -21.59
C PRO A 246 17.31 -1.19 -20.55
N ASP A 247 16.92 -0.74 -19.38
CA ASP A 247 17.81 -0.54 -18.25
C ASP A 247 17.57 -1.57 -17.13
N ILE A 248 18.35 -1.47 -16.07
CA ILE A 248 18.24 -2.36 -14.91
C ILE A 248 16.86 -2.28 -14.21
N VAL A 249 16.16 -1.14 -14.33
CA VAL A 249 14.81 -0.95 -13.74
C VAL A 249 13.79 -1.75 -14.55
N THR A 250 13.87 -1.68 -15.89
CA THR A 250 13.03 -2.45 -16.82
C THR A 250 13.16 -3.96 -16.56
N TYR A 251 14.41 -4.47 -16.52
CA TYR A 251 14.64 -5.89 -16.23
C TYR A 251 14.21 -6.27 -14.81
N SER A 252 14.43 -5.41 -13.81
CA SER A 252 13.98 -5.69 -12.43
C SER A 252 12.46 -5.86 -12.33
N SER A 253 11.67 -5.02 -13.01
CA SER A 253 10.21 -5.10 -13.01
C SER A 253 9.71 -6.38 -13.68
N LEU A 254 10.32 -6.79 -14.80
CA LEU A 254 10.00 -8.04 -15.49
C LEU A 254 10.37 -9.28 -14.67
N ILE A 255 11.58 -9.31 -14.11
CA ILE A 255 12.05 -10.41 -13.26
C ILE A 255 11.15 -10.53 -12.03
N ASP A 256 10.78 -9.43 -11.37
CA ASP A 256 9.86 -9.43 -10.23
C ASP A 256 8.48 -10.02 -10.59
N GLY A 257 7.92 -9.60 -11.73
CA GLY A 257 6.65 -10.15 -12.23
C GLY A 257 6.73 -11.65 -12.52
N LEU A 258 7.80 -12.11 -13.17
CA LEU A 258 8.03 -13.52 -13.50
C LEU A 258 8.26 -14.37 -12.24
N CYS A 259 9.03 -13.88 -11.26
CA CYS A 259 9.25 -14.57 -9.98
C CYS A 259 7.94 -14.76 -9.22
N LYS A 260 7.08 -13.73 -9.17
CA LYS A 260 5.76 -13.82 -8.53
C LYS A 260 4.81 -14.84 -9.15
N LEU A 261 5.02 -15.23 -10.39
CA LEU A 261 4.25 -16.25 -11.09
C LEU A 261 5.01 -17.58 -11.25
N GLY A 262 6.17 -17.73 -10.62
CA GLY A 262 6.97 -18.96 -10.67
C GLY A 262 7.53 -19.32 -12.04
N GLN A 263 7.64 -18.36 -12.98
CA GLN A 263 8.12 -18.63 -14.35
C GLN A 263 9.65 -18.57 -14.43
N TRP A 264 10.35 -19.45 -13.70
CA TRP A 264 11.80 -19.42 -13.51
C TRP A 264 12.60 -19.61 -14.79
N GLU A 265 12.10 -20.36 -15.78
CA GLU A 265 12.77 -20.48 -17.07
C GLU A 265 12.84 -19.15 -17.81
N LYS A 266 11.74 -18.37 -17.80
CA LYS A 266 11.76 -17.04 -18.40
C LYS A 266 12.64 -16.06 -17.60
N VAL A 267 12.66 -16.20 -16.25
CA VAL A 267 13.60 -15.42 -15.40
C VAL A 267 15.03 -15.66 -15.83
N ARG A 268 15.43 -16.94 -16.02
CA ARG A 268 16.78 -17.32 -16.43
C ARG A 268 17.15 -16.73 -17.79
N ILE A 269 16.22 -16.76 -18.75
CA ILE A 269 16.43 -16.19 -20.08
C ILE A 269 16.66 -14.68 -20.00
N LEU A 270 15.78 -13.94 -19.32
CA LEU A 270 15.90 -12.48 -19.16
C LEU A 270 17.14 -12.08 -18.37
N PHE A 271 17.49 -12.85 -17.34
CA PHE A 271 18.72 -12.61 -16.57
C PHE A 271 19.97 -12.79 -17.44
N SER A 272 20.01 -13.84 -18.27
CA SER A 272 21.12 -14.09 -19.21
C SER A 272 21.19 -13.00 -20.29
N GLU A 273 20.06 -12.57 -20.81
CA GLU A 273 19.97 -11.48 -21.78
C GLU A 273 20.49 -10.17 -21.19
N MET A 274 20.05 -9.80 -19.97
CA MET A 274 20.50 -8.60 -19.26
C MET A 274 22.04 -8.58 -19.12
N VAL A 275 22.62 -9.71 -18.70
CA VAL A 275 24.08 -9.83 -18.55
C VAL A 275 24.80 -9.75 -19.89
N SER A 276 24.22 -10.30 -20.97
CA SER A 276 24.79 -10.22 -22.32
C SER A 276 24.80 -8.80 -22.90
N LEU A 277 23.96 -7.92 -22.35
CA LEU A 277 23.90 -6.49 -22.70
C LEU A 277 24.74 -5.61 -21.75
N ASP A 278 25.67 -6.21 -21.00
CA ASP A 278 26.53 -5.54 -20.01
C ASP A 278 25.73 -4.83 -18.88
N ILE A 279 24.47 -5.23 -18.65
CA ILE A 279 23.66 -4.76 -17.54
C ILE A 279 23.85 -5.74 -16.37
N TYR A 280 24.70 -5.36 -15.41
CA TYR A 280 25.01 -6.22 -14.27
C TYR A 280 23.95 -6.17 -13.17
N PRO A 281 23.54 -7.33 -12.59
CA PRO A 281 22.57 -7.37 -11.51
C PRO A 281 23.08 -6.63 -10.28
N ASN A 282 22.22 -5.80 -9.73
CA ASN A 282 22.43 -5.08 -8.48
C ASN A 282 21.77 -5.81 -7.30
N VAL A 283 21.94 -5.27 -6.07
CA VAL A 283 21.33 -5.79 -4.84
C VAL A 283 19.82 -6.01 -5.00
N ARG A 284 19.12 -5.12 -5.72
CA ARG A 284 17.67 -5.22 -5.93
C ARG A 284 17.25 -6.46 -6.70
N ILE A 285 17.96 -6.79 -7.79
CA ILE A 285 17.66 -8.02 -8.58
C ILE A 285 17.93 -9.27 -7.74
N PHE A 286 19.04 -9.31 -7.01
CA PHE A 286 19.33 -10.43 -6.12
C PHE A 286 18.27 -10.57 -5.01
N THR A 287 17.79 -9.45 -4.45
CA THR A 287 16.69 -9.45 -3.47
C THR A 287 15.39 -10.02 -4.06
N ILE A 288 15.02 -9.63 -5.29
CA ILE A 288 13.83 -10.14 -5.99
C ILE A 288 13.93 -11.65 -6.20
N LEU A 289 15.08 -12.14 -6.68
CA LEU A 289 15.31 -13.56 -6.91
C LEU A 289 15.24 -14.36 -5.60
N THR A 290 15.91 -13.88 -4.56
CA THR A 290 15.94 -14.52 -3.23
C THR A 290 14.53 -14.58 -2.63
N ASP A 291 13.79 -13.47 -2.61
CA ASP A 291 12.43 -13.38 -2.08
C ASP A 291 11.47 -14.31 -2.84
N GLY A 292 11.56 -14.32 -4.18
CA GLY A 292 10.74 -15.20 -5.03
C GLY A 292 11.00 -16.70 -4.76
N LEU A 293 12.26 -17.11 -4.67
CA LEU A 293 12.65 -18.49 -4.36
C LEU A 293 12.18 -18.91 -2.97
N CYS A 294 12.37 -18.04 -1.97
CA CYS A 294 11.94 -18.30 -0.61
C CYS A 294 10.41 -18.48 -0.51
N LYS A 295 9.62 -17.67 -1.21
CA LYS A 295 8.15 -17.79 -1.26
C LYS A 295 7.67 -19.08 -1.92
N GLU A 296 8.44 -19.66 -2.83
CA GLU A 296 8.18 -20.99 -3.41
C GLU A 296 8.74 -22.15 -2.55
N GLY A 297 9.33 -21.86 -1.41
CA GLY A 297 9.96 -22.86 -0.56
C GLY A 297 11.30 -23.40 -1.06
N LYS A 298 11.93 -22.76 -2.07
CA LYS A 298 13.24 -23.12 -2.64
C LYS A 298 14.37 -22.37 -1.93
N VAL A 299 14.47 -22.56 -0.62
CA VAL A 299 15.38 -21.75 0.22
C VAL A 299 16.85 -22.05 -0.07
N GLU A 300 17.18 -23.29 -0.44
CA GLU A 300 18.54 -23.70 -0.80
C GLU A 300 19.01 -23.00 -2.08
N ASP A 301 18.11 -22.84 -3.07
CA ASP A 301 18.41 -22.09 -4.29
C ASP A 301 18.59 -20.60 -3.99
N ALA A 302 17.81 -20.06 -3.03
CA ALA A 302 17.96 -18.68 -2.58
C ALA A 302 19.31 -18.42 -1.90
N GLU A 303 19.80 -19.36 -1.08
CA GLU A 303 21.15 -19.30 -0.51
C GLU A 303 22.23 -19.37 -1.60
N GLU A 304 22.04 -20.20 -2.64
CA GLU A 304 23.01 -20.23 -3.76
C GLU A 304 23.04 -18.91 -4.53
N VAL A 305 21.86 -18.28 -4.75
CA VAL A 305 21.79 -16.92 -5.31
C VAL A 305 22.54 -15.91 -4.46
N MET A 306 22.43 -15.96 -3.14
CA MET A 306 23.20 -15.13 -2.22
C MET A 306 24.71 -15.39 -2.33
N ARG A 307 25.13 -16.67 -2.40
CA ARG A 307 26.54 -17.04 -2.60
C ARG A 307 27.09 -16.51 -3.92
N GLN A 308 26.31 -16.58 -4.99
CA GLN A 308 26.70 -16.01 -6.30
C GLN A 308 26.80 -14.49 -6.28
N MET A 309 25.90 -13.83 -5.54
CA MET A 309 25.96 -12.38 -5.32
C MET A 309 27.32 -11.97 -4.71
N VAL A 310 27.74 -12.67 -3.63
CA VAL A 310 29.04 -12.42 -2.98
C VAL A 310 30.22 -12.69 -3.94
N ARG A 311 30.18 -13.80 -4.71
CA ARG A 311 31.21 -14.10 -5.72
C ARG A 311 31.37 -13.01 -6.79
N LYS A 312 30.27 -12.27 -7.07
CA LYS A 312 30.28 -11.13 -8.00
C LYS A 312 30.66 -9.79 -7.34
N GLY A 313 31.06 -9.81 -6.08
CA GLY A 313 31.47 -8.62 -5.34
C GLY A 313 30.31 -7.73 -4.90
N VAL A 314 29.08 -8.24 -4.90
CA VAL A 314 27.91 -7.53 -4.39
C VAL A 314 27.61 -8.03 -2.98
N GLU A 315 27.75 -7.17 -1.97
CA GLU A 315 27.49 -7.56 -0.58
C GLU A 315 26.00 -7.70 -0.28
N PRO A 316 25.57 -8.82 0.33
CA PRO A 316 24.20 -8.99 0.78
C PRO A 316 23.85 -7.98 1.89
N ASN A 317 22.68 -7.41 1.78
CA ASN A 317 22.13 -6.51 2.79
C ASN A 317 21.17 -7.25 3.75
N ILE A 318 20.75 -6.56 4.79
CA ILE A 318 19.79 -7.07 5.79
C ILE A 318 18.50 -7.64 5.16
N ILE A 319 18.04 -7.09 4.04
CA ILE A 319 16.80 -7.52 3.37
C ILE A 319 16.95 -8.94 2.81
N ILE A 320 18.11 -9.28 2.24
CA ILE A 320 18.38 -10.62 1.70
C ILE A 320 18.44 -11.67 2.82
N TYR A 321 19.13 -11.37 3.92
CA TYR A 321 19.15 -12.26 5.06
C TYR A 321 17.76 -12.47 5.64
N THR A 322 16.98 -11.40 5.78
CA THR A 322 15.59 -11.45 6.27
C THR A 322 14.70 -12.28 5.35
N ALA A 323 14.84 -12.15 4.02
CA ALA A 323 14.08 -12.96 3.05
C ALA A 323 14.40 -14.46 3.17
N ILE A 324 15.68 -14.82 3.34
CA ILE A 324 16.09 -16.23 3.54
C ILE A 324 15.56 -16.76 4.87
N MET A 325 15.65 -15.98 5.96
CA MET A 325 15.07 -16.36 7.25
C MET A 325 13.56 -16.58 7.16
N ASP A 326 12.82 -15.68 6.48
CA ASP A 326 11.38 -15.84 6.27
C ASP A 326 11.08 -17.12 5.47
N GLY A 327 11.87 -17.42 4.43
CA GLY A 327 11.78 -18.65 3.66
C GLY A 327 11.90 -19.91 4.54
N TYR A 328 12.88 -19.98 5.42
CA TYR A 328 13.03 -21.06 6.40
C TYR A 328 11.86 -21.11 7.39
N CYS A 329 11.41 -19.95 7.89
CA CYS A 329 10.24 -19.86 8.78
C CYS A 329 8.95 -20.35 8.10
N LEU A 330 8.76 -20.08 6.82
CA LEU A 330 7.60 -20.56 6.03
C LEU A 330 7.60 -22.08 5.88
N ARG A 331 8.77 -22.71 5.79
CA ARG A 331 8.94 -24.18 5.77
C ARG A 331 8.89 -24.81 7.16
N GLY A 332 8.88 -24.02 8.22
CA GLY A 332 8.97 -24.51 9.61
C GLY A 332 10.37 -24.94 10.03
N GLU A 333 11.41 -24.64 9.26
CA GLU A 333 12.81 -25.01 9.49
C GLU A 333 13.54 -23.93 10.32
N LEU A 334 13.15 -23.79 11.58
CA LEU A 334 13.61 -22.71 12.44
C LEU A 334 15.11 -22.74 12.73
N ASP A 335 15.72 -23.92 12.75
CA ASP A 335 17.18 -24.05 12.91
C ASP A 335 17.93 -23.41 11.73
N GLY A 336 17.37 -23.52 10.51
CA GLY A 336 17.87 -22.82 9.33
C GLY A 336 17.78 -21.31 9.47
N ALA A 337 16.58 -20.82 9.85
CA ALA A 337 16.37 -19.39 10.07
C ALA A 337 17.31 -18.83 11.16
N ARG A 338 17.50 -19.55 12.27
CA ARG A 338 18.41 -19.14 13.36
C ARG A 338 19.86 -19.09 12.89
N ARG A 339 20.33 -20.08 12.14
CA ARG A 339 21.69 -20.08 11.58
C ARG A 339 21.95 -18.85 10.69
N VAL A 340 20.97 -18.48 9.85
CA VAL A 340 21.10 -17.28 9.00
C VAL A 340 21.13 -16.01 9.83
N PHE A 341 20.34 -15.94 10.89
CA PHE A 341 20.33 -14.81 11.82
C PHE A 341 21.68 -14.66 12.54
N ASP A 342 22.21 -15.75 13.07
CA ASP A 342 23.50 -15.75 13.78
C ASP A 342 24.65 -15.42 12.80
N PHE A 343 24.62 -15.97 11.57
CA PHE A 343 25.59 -15.63 10.52
C PHE A 343 25.58 -14.16 10.13
N MET A 344 24.41 -13.52 10.10
CA MET A 344 24.29 -12.08 9.85
C MET A 344 24.98 -11.26 10.94
N ILE A 345 24.82 -11.65 12.21
CA ILE A 345 25.47 -11.02 13.36
C ILE A 345 27.00 -11.19 13.27
N ASP A 346 27.49 -12.39 12.92
CA ASP A 346 28.91 -12.67 12.73
C ASP A 346 29.54 -11.79 11.62
N LYS A 347 28.73 -11.44 10.61
CA LYS A 347 29.12 -10.48 9.55
C LYS A 347 29.02 -9.02 10.00
N LYS A 348 28.72 -8.74 11.27
CA LYS A 348 28.54 -7.40 11.83
C LYS A 348 27.41 -6.61 11.19
N ILE A 349 26.39 -7.30 10.67
CA ILE A 349 25.15 -6.69 10.20
C ILE A 349 24.19 -6.75 11.41
N GLU A 350 23.88 -5.59 11.97
CA GLU A 350 22.97 -5.51 13.12
C GLU A 350 21.53 -5.86 12.70
N PRO A 351 20.88 -6.86 13.35
CA PRO A 351 19.48 -7.18 13.07
C PRO A 351 18.56 -6.01 13.44
N ASP A 352 17.66 -5.67 12.56
CA ASP A 352 16.59 -4.71 12.82
C ASP A 352 15.35 -5.40 13.41
N ILE A 353 14.35 -4.61 13.76
CA ILE A 353 13.09 -5.10 14.32
C ILE A 353 12.35 -6.07 13.37
N ILE A 354 12.56 -5.95 12.05
CA ILE A 354 11.94 -6.82 11.06
C ILE A 354 12.56 -8.21 11.12
N CYS A 355 13.88 -8.32 11.26
CA CYS A 355 14.58 -9.60 11.44
C CYS A 355 14.06 -10.37 12.66
N TYR A 356 13.94 -9.68 13.79
CA TYR A 356 13.36 -10.26 15.01
C TYR A 356 11.91 -10.69 14.80
N SER A 357 11.09 -9.84 14.17
CA SER A 357 9.66 -10.12 13.93
C SER A 357 9.46 -11.32 13.02
N VAL A 358 10.32 -11.54 12.03
CA VAL A 358 10.28 -12.73 11.15
C VAL A 358 10.55 -14.00 11.95
N LEU A 359 11.60 -14.02 12.79
CA LEU A 359 11.90 -15.17 13.64
C LEU A 359 10.79 -15.42 14.67
N ILE A 360 10.32 -14.38 15.37
CA ILE A 360 9.20 -14.47 16.32
C ILE A 360 7.97 -15.07 15.65
N ASN A 361 7.63 -14.61 14.43
CA ASN A 361 6.50 -15.15 13.65
C ASN A 361 6.71 -16.64 13.32
N GLY A 362 7.92 -17.02 12.91
CA GLY A 362 8.28 -18.40 12.64
C GLY A 362 8.08 -19.29 13.89
N TYR A 363 8.63 -18.88 15.02
CA TYR A 363 8.49 -19.61 16.30
C TYR A 363 7.02 -19.69 16.75
N CYS A 364 6.24 -18.61 16.59
CA CYS A 364 4.81 -18.63 16.90
C CYS A 364 4.03 -19.63 16.04
N LYS A 365 4.31 -19.71 14.73
CA LYS A 365 3.65 -20.66 13.82
C LYS A 365 3.89 -22.14 14.18
N VAL A 366 5.08 -22.48 14.64
CA VAL A 366 5.38 -23.83 15.11
C VAL A 366 5.07 -24.04 16.61
N LYS A 367 4.41 -23.05 17.24
CA LYS A 367 3.97 -23.07 18.66
C LYS A 367 5.11 -23.10 19.69
N GLN A 368 6.32 -22.70 19.32
CA GLN A 368 7.48 -22.54 20.19
C GLN A 368 7.48 -21.13 20.80
N LEU A 369 6.51 -20.88 21.70
CA LEU A 369 6.30 -19.55 22.28
C LEU A 369 7.39 -19.10 23.26
N ALA A 370 8.10 -20.03 23.90
CA ALA A 370 9.16 -19.69 24.85
C ALA A 370 10.31 -18.98 24.13
N GLU A 371 10.72 -19.53 22.99
CA GLU A 371 11.76 -18.97 22.11
C GLU A 371 11.32 -17.65 21.50
N ALA A 372 10.04 -17.55 21.06
CA ALA A 372 9.47 -16.30 20.55
C ALA A 372 9.50 -15.17 21.60
N MET A 373 9.13 -15.48 22.86
CA MET A 373 9.19 -14.53 23.97
C MET A 373 10.62 -14.15 24.34
N GLN A 374 11.56 -15.10 24.29
CA GLN A 374 12.97 -14.80 24.52
C GLN A 374 13.50 -13.78 23.51
N LEU A 375 13.23 -13.97 22.21
CA LEU A 375 13.61 -13.03 21.16
C LEU A 375 12.96 -11.66 21.36
N PHE A 376 11.70 -11.62 21.78
CA PHE A 376 11.01 -10.35 22.09
C PHE A 376 11.72 -9.58 23.21
N HIS A 377 12.12 -10.26 24.29
CA HIS A 377 12.87 -9.62 25.37
C HIS A 377 14.28 -9.18 24.94
N GLU A 378 14.92 -9.93 24.02
CA GLU A 378 16.24 -9.58 23.46
C GLU A 378 16.19 -8.24 22.71
N ILE A 379 15.10 -7.92 21.98
CA ILE A 379 14.92 -6.61 21.32
C ILE A 379 15.12 -5.46 22.31
N SER A 380 14.45 -5.55 23.47
CA SER A 380 14.51 -4.53 24.53
C SER A 380 15.89 -4.44 25.18
N GLN A 381 16.58 -5.57 25.37
CA GLN A 381 17.92 -5.61 25.93
C GLN A 381 18.97 -4.96 25.03
N LYS A 382 18.78 -5.03 23.71
CA LYS A 382 19.65 -4.36 22.71
C LYS A 382 19.33 -2.87 22.49
N GLY A 383 18.44 -2.31 23.30
CA GLY A 383 18.10 -0.88 23.25
C GLY A 383 17.09 -0.50 22.16
N SER A 384 16.56 -1.46 21.41
CA SER A 384 15.46 -1.26 20.46
C SER A 384 14.13 -1.44 21.19
N LYS A 385 13.08 -0.75 20.71
CA LYS A 385 11.72 -0.93 21.27
C LYS A 385 10.90 -1.79 20.32
N PRO A 386 10.24 -2.86 20.81
CA PRO A 386 9.28 -3.59 20.01
C PRO A 386 8.20 -2.66 19.46
N ASP A 387 7.82 -2.86 18.21
CA ASP A 387 6.78 -2.08 17.55
C ASP A 387 5.41 -2.78 17.64
N ILE A 388 4.37 -2.10 17.16
CA ILE A 388 3.00 -2.61 17.14
C ILE A 388 2.91 -3.95 16.40
N PHE A 389 3.69 -4.09 15.32
CA PHE A 389 3.69 -5.30 14.51
C PHE A 389 4.24 -6.52 15.28
N THR A 390 5.35 -6.34 16.00
CA THR A 390 5.95 -7.39 16.84
C THR A 390 4.99 -7.83 17.96
N TYR A 391 4.32 -6.86 18.62
CA TYR A 391 3.29 -7.18 19.61
C TYR A 391 2.13 -7.96 18.99
N SER A 392 1.66 -7.58 17.81
CA SER A 392 0.54 -8.24 17.14
C SER A 392 0.84 -9.68 16.73
N ILE A 393 2.07 -9.98 16.29
CA ILE A 393 2.53 -11.34 15.99
C ILE A 393 2.47 -12.21 17.23
N LEU A 394 3.01 -11.74 18.36
CA LEU A 394 3.00 -12.50 19.62
C LEU A 394 1.59 -12.67 20.17
N LEU A 395 0.74 -11.65 20.09
CA LEU A 395 -0.68 -11.78 20.46
C LEU A 395 -1.37 -12.86 19.63
N GLN A 396 -1.15 -12.89 18.33
CA GLN A 396 -1.68 -13.94 17.46
C GLN A 396 -1.14 -15.32 17.87
N GLY A 397 0.16 -15.45 18.09
CA GLY A 397 0.80 -16.69 18.51
C GLY A 397 0.26 -17.20 19.86
N LEU A 398 0.06 -16.30 20.83
CA LEU A 398 -0.53 -16.64 22.13
C LEU A 398 -1.95 -17.17 21.99
N PHE A 399 -2.81 -16.53 21.16
CA PHE A 399 -4.15 -17.02 20.87
C PHE A 399 -4.12 -18.34 20.10
N GLU A 400 -3.24 -18.51 19.12
CA GLU A 400 -3.12 -19.77 18.38
C GLU A 400 -2.71 -20.96 19.28
N ALA A 401 -1.93 -20.69 20.31
CA ALA A 401 -1.52 -21.68 21.32
C ALA A 401 -2.52 -21.82 22.49
N GLY A 402 -3.65 -21.11 22.47
CA GLY A 402 -4.68 -21.20 23.53
C GLY A 402 -4.32 -20.50 24.84
N LYS A 403 -3.28 -19.66 24.87
CA LYS A 403 -2.83 -18.93 26.08
C LYS A 403 -3.56 -17.59 26.23
N ILE A 404 -4.89 -17.64 26.41
CA ILE A 404 -5.77 -16.46 26.40
C ILE A 404 -5.39 -15.45 27.47
N ASP A 405 -5.19 -15.89 28.73
CA ASP A 405 -4.86 -15.00 29.83
C ASP A 405 -3.48 -14.32 29.64
N SER A 406 -2.55 -15.05 29.05
CA SER A 406 -1.25 -14.48 28.67
C SER A 406 -1.40 -13.43 27.57
N ALA A 407 -2.26 -13.66 26.57
CA ALA A 407 -2.55 -12.70 25.54
C ALA A 407 -3.21 -11.41 26.09
N LYS A 408 -4.16 -11.55 27.02
CA LYS A 408 -4.79 -10.40 27.71
C LYS A 408 -3.75 -9.57 28.50
N LYS A 409 -2.87 -10.24 29.25
CA LYS A 409 -1.78 -9.57 29.99
C LYS A 409 -0.79 -8.88 29.07
N PHE A 410 -0.41 -9.55 27.99
CA PHE A 410 0.54 -9.01 27.01
C PHE A 410 -0.03 -7.80 26.25
N PHE A 411 -1.33 -7.80 25.95
CA PHE A 411 -1.99 -6.61 25.41
C PHE A 411 -2.03 -5.45 26.39
N ALA A 412 -2.29 -5.70 27.67
CA ALA A 412 -2.23 -4.68 28.71
C ALA A 412 -0.80 -4.11 28.88
N GLU A 413 0.23 -4.95 28.78
CA GLU A 413 1.63 -4.53 28.75
C GLU A 413 1.91 -3.60 27.57
N MET A 414 1.49 -3.97 26.34
CA MET A 414 1.60 -3.11 25.16
C MET A 414 1.02 -1.72 25.40
N LEU A 415 -0.20 -1.64 25.96
CA LEU A 415 -0.83 -0.35 26.27
C LEU A 415 -0.03 0.47 27.30
N SER A 416 0.58 -0.21 28.29
CA SER A 416 1.41 0.46 29.32
C SER A 416 2.67 1.08 28.75
N THR A 417 3.18 0.61 27.59
CA THR A 417 4.33 1.22 26.89
C THR A 417 3.97 2.50 26.14
N GLY A 418 2.69 2.87 26.09
CA GLY A 418 2.19 4.04 25.35
C GLY A 418 1.96 3.78 23.85
N LEU A 419 2.08 2.53 23.38
CA LEU A 419 1.75 2.15 22.01
C LEU A 419 0.23 2.16 21.82
N VAL A 420 -0.23 2.80 20.76
CA VAL A 420 -1.65 2.80 20.37
C VAL A 420 -1.89 1.63 19.43
N PRO A 421 -2.78 0.66 19.78
CA PRO A 421 -3.08 -0.47 18.92
C PRO A 421 -3.61 0.00 17.56
N ASP A 422 -3.13 -0.61 16.51
CA ASP A 422 -3.70 -0.42 15.18
C ASP A 422 -4.92 -1.34 14.96
N LEU A 423 -5.61 -1.13 13.85
CA LEU A 423 -6.80 -1.92 13.51
C LEU A 423 -6.50 -3.43 13.40
N TYR A 424 -5.28 -3.78 12.95
CA TYR A 424 -4.85 -5.18 12.84
C TYR A 424 -4.74 -5.84 14.21
N THR A 425 -4.11 -5.18 15.18
CA THR A 425 -3.99 -5.64 16.58
C THR A 425 -5.38 -5.85 17.21
N LEU A 426 -6.28 -4.88 17.03
CA LEU A 426 -7.65 -4.96 17.57
C LEU A 426 -8.44 -6.11 16.93
N CYS A 427 -8.31 -6.30 15.61
CA CYS A 427 -8.91 -7.45 14.91
C CYS A 427 -8.33 -8.78 15.40
N THR A 428 -7.04 -8.84 15.72
CA THR A 428 -6.38 -10.05 16.25
C THR A 428 -6.95 -10.44 17.61
N LEU A 429 -7.17 -9.47 18.50
CA LEU A 429 -7.80 -9.69 19.79
C LEU A 429 -9.24 -10.21 19.64
N LEU A 430 -10.05 -9.54 18.81
CA LEU A 430 -11.44 -9.96 18.56
C LEU A 430 -11.50 -11.39 17.98
N LYS A 431 -10.66 -11.69 16.97
CA LYS A 431 -10.55 -13.04 16.41
C LYS A 431 -10.16 -14.06 17.47
N GLY A 432 -9.22 -13.71 18.36
CA GLY A 432 -8.80 -14.55 19.46
C GLY A 432 -9.96 -14.84 20.42
N TYR A 433 -10.69 -13.84 20.87
CA TYR A 433 -11.84 -14.01 21.75
C TYR A 433 -12.94 -14.88 21.13
N PHE A 434 -13.34 -14.60 19.89
CA PHE A 434 -14.33 -15.41 19.18
C PHE A 434 -13.88 -16.85 18.94
N LYS A 435 -12.59 -17.08 18.65
CA LYS A 435 -12.03 -18.42 18.44
C LYS A 435 -12.22 -19.33 19.67
N TYR A 436 -12.20 -18.75 20.84
CA TYR A 436 -12.34 -19.48 22.12
C TYR A 436 -13.74 -19.33 22.77
N GLY A 437 -14.73 -18.88 22.00
CA GLY A 437 -16.11 -18.77 22.47
C GLY A 437 -16.36 -17.67 23.50
N LEU A 438 -15.42 -16.74 23.68
CA LEU A 438 -15.55 -15.60 24.60
C LEU A 438 -16.36 -14.48 23.95
N VAL A 439 -17.60 -14.78 23.58
CA VAL A 439 -18.46 -13.89 22.79
C VAL A 439 -18.80 -12.61 23.55
N GLU A 440 -19.11 -12.70 24.84
CA GLU A 440 -19.49 -11.52 25.64
C GLU A 440 -18.32 -10.56 25.85
N GLU A 441 -17.10 -11.09 26.08
CA GLU A 441 -15.88 -10.27 26.16
C GLU A 441 -15.57 -9.61 24.82
N ALA A 442 -15.70 -10.37 23.72
CA ALA A 442 -15.51 -9.84 22.37
C ALA A 442 -16.48 -8.69 22.07
N MET A 443 -17.76 -8.85 22.41
CA MET A 443 -18.79 -7.85 22.20
C MET A 443 -18.62 -6.64 23.11
N SER A 444 -18.24 -6.84 24.37
CA SER A 444 -17.92 -5.76 25.30
C SER A 444 -16.75 -4.92 24.75
N PHE A 445 -15.69 -5.59 24.28
CA PHE A 445 -14.53 -4.95 23.69
C PHE A 445 -14.89 -4.22 22.39
N PHE A 446 -15.67 -4.84 21.50
CA PHE A 446 -16.15 -4.22 20.26
C PHE A 446 -16.96 -2.95 20.55
N ASN A 447 -17.94 -3.00 21.46
CA ASN A 447 -18.79 -1.86 21.80
C ASN A 447 -18.00 -0.70 22.43
N LYS A 448 -16.92 -0.99 23.17
CA LYS A 448 -15.99 0.02 23.68
C LYS A 448 -15.25 0.70 22.53
N LEU A 449 -14.65 -0.08 21.64
CA LEU A 449 -13.87 0.44 20.50
C LEU A 449 -14.75 1.26 19.55
N GLU A 450 -15.97 0.84 19.29
CA GLU A 450 -16.90 1.54 18.42
C GLU A 450 -17.24 2.96 18.92
N ARG A 451 -17.19 3.18 20.23
CA ARG A 451 -17.40 4.51 20.85
C ARG A 451 -16.14 5.38 20.84
N GLU A 452 -14.96 4.77 20.87
CA GLU A 452 -13.68 5.45 21.03
C GLU A 452 -12.96 5.70 19.69
N ILE A 453 -13.23 4.90 18.64
CA ILE A 453 -12.55 4.99 17.35
C ILE A 453 -13.45 5.68 16.32
N GLU A 454 -13.00 6.84 15.87
CA GLU A 454 -13.71 7.68 14.89
C GLU A 454 -13.71 7.10 13.46
N TYR A 455 -12.77 6.18 13.14
CA TYR A 455 -12.62 5.56 11.82
C TYR A 455 -12.58 4.03 11.92
N THR A 456 -13.75 3.40 11.86
CA THR A 456 -13.88 1.95 11.72
C THR A 456 -13.98 1.56 10.24
N SER A 457 -13.34 0.46 9.85
CA SER A 457 -13.40 -0.07 8.47
C SER A 457 -14.40 -1.21 8.37
N ILE A 458 -14.88 -1.49 7.16
CA ILE A 458 -15.75 -2.64 6.90
C ILE A 458 -15.09 -3.98 7.31
N GLU A 459 -13.75 -4.07 7.24
CA GLU A 459 -12.98 -5.23 7.66
C GLU A 459 -13.12 -5.52 9.15
N PHE A 460 -13.18 -4.46 9.97
CA PHE A 460 -13.38 -4.57 11.41
C PHE A 460 -14.75 -5.18 11.74
N TYR A 461 -15.81 -4.68 11.12
CA TYR A 461 -17.16 -5.24 11.27
C TYR A 461 -17.24 -6.68 10.73
N ASN A 462 -16.56 -6.98 9.62
CA ASN A 462 -16.50 -8.35 9.08
C ASN A 462 -15.87 -9.35 10.05
N VAL A 463 -14.88 -8.93 10.85
CA VAL A 463 -14.31 -9.79 11.90
C VAL A 463 -15.34 -10.11 12.97
N VAL A 464 -16.13 -9.12 13.41
CA VAL A 464 -17.16 -9.30 14.43
C VAL A 464 -18.30 -10.18 13.91
N ILE A 465 -18.84 -9.87 12.71
CA ILE A 465 -19.91 -10.66 12.09
C ILE A 465 -19.47 -12.11 11.91
N ASN A 466 -18.25 -12.34 11.39
CA ASN A 466 -17.72 -13.69 11.20
C ASN A 466 -17.53 -14.44 12.53
N GLY A 467 -17.07 -13.73 13.56
CA GLY A 467 -16.92 -14.29 14.91
C GLY A 467 -18.26 -14.72 15.47
N LEU A 468 -19.28 -13.88 15.38
CA LEU A 468 -20.64 -14.19 15.83
C LEU A 468 -21.24 -15.36 15.05
N CYS A 469 -21.14 -15.36 13.71
CA CYS A 469 -21.63 -16.46 12.88
C CYS A 469 -20.97 -17.81 13.25
N LYS A 470 -19.66 -17.83 13.50
CA LYS A 470 -18.95 -19.07 13.88
C LYS A 470 -19.30 -19.59 15.28
N ASN A 471 -19.83 -18.73 16.14
CA ASN A 471 -20.28 -19.08 17.50
C ASN A 471 -21.80 -19.29 17.58
N GLY A 472 -22.52 -19.37 16.45
CA GLY A 472 -23.98 -19.59 16.41
C GLY A 472 -24.83 -18.38 16.79
N GLU A 473 -24.24 -17.22 17.02
CA GLU A 473 -24.90 -15.97 17.43
C GLU A 473 -25.44 -15.17 16.24
N LEU A 474 -26.26 -15.84 15.40
CA LEU A 474 -26.73 -15.27 14.13
C LEU A 474 -27.58 -14.01 14.29
N ASP A 475 -28.39 -13.92 15.35
CA ASP A 475 -29.22 -12.74 15.61
C ASP A 475 -28.34 -11.51 15.90
N LYS A 476 -27.30 -11.67 16.72
CA LYS A 476 -26.34 -10.61 16.98
C LYS A 476 -25.58 -10.23 15.70
N ALA A 477 -25.20 -11.21 14.87
CA ALA A 477 -24.55 -10.97 13.58
C ALA A 477 -25.45 -10.17 12.62
N ARG A 478 -26.75 -10.51 12.56
CA ARG A 478 -27.76 -9.79 11.75
C ARG A 478 -27.89 -8.33 12.19
N VAL A 479 -27.97 -8.08 13.49
CA VAL A 479 -28.04 -6.70 14.04
C VAL A 479 -26.83 -5.87 13.63
N ILE A 480 -25.62 -6.45 13.74
CA ILE A 480 -24.39 -5.74 13.30
C ILE A 480 -24.37 -5.53 11.79
N PHE A 481 -24.83 -6.50 10.99
CA PHE A 481 -24.93 -6.37 9.54
C PHE A 481 -25.89 -5.24 9.13
N GLU A 482 -27.08 -5.16 9.73
CA GLU A 482 -28.06 -4.12 9.45
C GLU A 482 -27.56 -2.74 9.87
N LYS A 483 -26.83 -2.67 10.97
CA LYS A 483 -26.19 -1.43 11.45
C LYS A 483 -25.24 -0.82 10.44
N LEU A 484 -24.54 -1.60 9.60
CA LEU A 484 -23.62 -1.08 8.57
C LEU A 484 -24.30 -0.03 7.69
N SER A 485 -25.51 -0.31 7.22
CA SER A 485 -26.25 0.64 6.37
C SER A 485 -26.63 1.92 7.12
N LEU A 486 -26.95 1.83 8.42
CA LEU A 486 -27.29 2.96 9.27
C LEU A 486 -26.11 3.92 9.50
N ILE A 487 -24.90 3.38 9.57
CA ILE A 487 -23.66 4.17 9.72
C ILE A 487 -23.04 4.59 8.37
N GLY A 488 -23.74 4.36 7.25
CA GLY A 488 -23.28 4.74 5.91
C GLY A 488 -22.19 3.84 5.32
N MET A 489 -21.96 2.66 5.91
CA MET A 489 -21.04 1.65 5.37
C MET A 489 -21.79 0.67 4.49
N LEU A 490 -21.36 0.52 3.24
CA LEU A 490 -21.95 -0.46 2.33
C LEU A 490 -21.31 -1.84 2.54
N PRO A 491 -22.12 -2.90 2.82
CA PRO A 491 -21.65 -4.27 2.85
C PRO A 491 -20.98 -4.65 1.52
N ASN A 492 -19.83 -5.28 1.59
CA ASN A 492 -19.10 -5.76 0.40
C ASN A 492 -19.33 -7.27 0.18
N VAL A 493 -18.78 -7.80 -0.93
CA VAL A 493 -18.88 -9.24 -1.28
C VAL A 493 -18.49 -10.13 -0.09
N ARG A 494 -17.45 -9.76 0.67
CA ARG A 494 -16.99 -10.51 1.83
C ARG A 494 -17.99 -10.49 2.98
N THR A 495 -18.61 -9.34 3.25
CA THR A 495 -19.64 -9.20 4.29
C THR A 495 -20.83 -10.12 4.04
N TYR A 496 -21.36 -10.10 2.80
CA TYR A 496 -22.45 -10.99 2.39
C TYR A 496 -22.05 -12.46 2.47
N THR A 497 -20.86 -12.81 1.98
CA THR A 497 -20.36 -14.20 2.02
C THR A 497 -20.22 -14.72 3.46
N ILE A 498 -19.82 -13.88 4.42
CA ILE A 498 -19.76 -14.24 5.85
C ILE A 498 -21.16 -14.56 6.38
N MET A 499 -22.15 -13.71 6.09
CA MET A 499 -23.54 -13.96 6.54
C MET A 499 -24.13 -15.22 5.90
N ILE A 500 -23.94 -15.42 4.59
CA ILE A 500 -24.36 -16.64 3.88
C ILE A 500 -23.72 -17.87 4.52
N ASN A 501 -22.42 -17.81 4.85
CA ASN A 501 -21.74 -18.91 5.53
C ASN A 501 -22.32 -19.18 6.93
N GLY A 502 -22.60 -18.13 7.69
CA GLY A 502 -23.21 -18.26 9.02
C GLY A 502 -24.56 -18.97 8.96
N PHE A 503 -25.47 -18.51 8.10
CA PHE A 503 -26.76 -19.15 7.90
C PHE A 503 -26.64 -20.60 7.39
N SER A 504 -25.71 -20.84 6.46
CA SER A 504 -25.47 -22.17 5.91
C SER A 504 -24.89 -23.15 6.94
N LEU A 505 -24.08 -22.70 7.89
CA LEU A 505 -23.54 -23.55 8.95
C LEU A 505 -24.61 -24.02 9.93
N GLU A 506 -25.58 -23.18 10.22
CA GLU A 506 -26.69 -23.49 11.12
C GLU A 506 -27.90 -24.12 10.40
N GLY A 507 -27.79 -24.34 9.07
CA GLY A 507 -28.83 -24.97 8.27
C GLY A 507 -29.98 -24.06 7.84
N PHE A 508 -29.90 -22.75 8.08
CA PHE A 508 -30.88 -21.75 7.66
C PHE A 508 -30.69 -21.38 6.19
N LEU A 509 -30.98 -22.34 5.28
CA LEU A 509 -30.68 -22.20 3.85
C LEU A 509 -31.57 -21.19 3.13
N ASP A 510 -32.80 -20.96 3.62
CA ASP A 510 -33.72 -19.97 3.05
C ASP A 510 -33.20 -18.55 3.34
N GLU A 511 -32.72 -18.29 4.55
CA GLU A 511 -32.08 -17.03 4.92
C GLU A 511 -30.76 -16.82 4.16
N ALA A 512 -29.97 -17.88 3.96
CA ALA A 512 -28.78 -17.82 3.13
C ALA A 512 -29.10 -17.43 1.68
N LYS A 513 -30.20 -17.95 1.13
CA LYS A 513 -30.70 -17.63 -0.21
C LYS A 513 -31.20 -16.19 -0.30
N ASP A 514 -31.92 -15.72 0.71
CA ASP A 514 -32.37 -14.33 0.76
C ASP A 514 -31.19 -13.35 0.88
N MET A 515 -30.14 -13.75 1.61
CA MET A 515 -28.92 -12.95 1.70
C MET A 515 -28.17 -12.90 0.36
N LEU A 516 -28.16 -13.98 -0.42
CA LEU A 516 -27.58 -14.01 -1.77
C LEU A 516 -28.35 -13.06 -2.72
N ARG A 517 -29.69 -13.07 -2.66
CA ARG A 517 -30.53 -12.14 -3.42
C ARG A 517 -30.26 -10.68 -3.04
N LYS A 518 -30.25 -10.37 -1.74
CA LYS A 518 -29.90 -9.03 -1.25
C LYS A 518 -28.52 -8.57 -1.71
N MET A 519 -27.56 -9.48 -1.82
CA MET A 519 -26.23 -9.20 -2.34
C MET A 519 -26.29 -8.74 -3.81
N GLU A 520 -27.04 -9.47 -4.64
CA GLU A 520 -27.21 -9.16 -6.09
C GLU A 520 -28.00 -7.84 -6.27
N ASP A 521 -29.09 -7.65 -5.53
CA ASP A 521 -29.94 -6.45 -5.58
C ASP A 521 -29.14 -5.17 -5.21
N ASN A 522 -28.16 -5.29 -4.32
CA ASN A 522 -27.27 -4.19 -3.94
C ASN A 522 -26.03 -4.05 -4.87
N GLY A 523 -26.02 -4.73 -6.02
CA GLY A 523 -24.95 -4.63 -7.01
C GLY A 523 -23.64 -5.32 -6.62
N CYS A 524 -23.64 -6.10 -5.53
CA CYS A 524 -22.50 -6.92 -5.10
C CYS A 524 -22.57 -8.28 -5.81
N MET A 525 -21.83 -8.47 -6.90
CA MET A 525 -21.87 -9.74 -7.63
C MET A 525 -21.20 -10.87 -6.84
N PRO A 526 -21.88 -12.03 -6.66
CA PRO A 526 -21.32 -13.21 -6.02
C PRO A 526 -20.08 -13.71 -6.79
N ASN A 527 -19.03 -14.06 -6.04
CA ASN A 527 -17.79 -14.59 -6.58
C ASN A 527 -17.66 -16.10 -6.34
N ASN A 528 -16.53 -16.68 -6.77
CA ASN A 528 -16.25 -18.11 -6.58
C ASN A 528 -16.39 -18.56 -5.11
N VAL A 529 -15.90 -17.75 -4.15
CA VAL A 529 -15.97 -18.07 -2.71
C VAL A 529 -17.43 -18.11 -2.23
N THR A 530 -18.25 -17.14 -2.67
CA THR A 530 -19.68 -17.06 -2.31
C THR A 530 -20.42 -18.32 -2.76
N TYR A 531 -20.22 -18.77 -4.03
CA TYR A 531 -20.84 -19.99 -4.54
C TYR A 531 -20.36 -21.25 -3.82
N ASN A 532 -19.06 -21.38 -3.55
CA ASN A 532 -18.51 -22.52 -2.81
C ASN A 532 -19.11 -22.61 -1.40
N VAL A 533 -19.22 -21.50 -0.67
CA VAL A 533 -19.85 -21.45 0.66
C VAL A 533 -21.31 -21.91 0.58
N PHE A 534 -22.03 -21.43 -0.42
CA PHE A 534 -23.43 -21.76 -0.62
C PHE A 534 -23.64 -23.25 -0.95
N VAL A 535 -22.86 -23.77 -1.89
CA VAL A 535 -22.87 -25.20 -2.25
C VAL A 535 -22.54 -26.09 -1.05
N ARG A 536 -21.53 -25.73 -0.25
CA ARG A 536 -21.19 -26.46 1.00
C ARG A 536 -22.34 -26.48 2.00
N GLY A 537 -23.09 -25.39 2.13
CA GLY A 537 -24.28 -25.33 2.99
C GLY A 537 -25.33 -26.38 2.58
N TYR A 538 -25.65 -26.44 1.29
CA TYR A 538 -26.59 -27.43 0.76
C TYR A 538 -26.10 -28.88 0.87
N LEU A 539 -24.79 -29.12 0.64
CA LEU A 539 -24.17 -30.44 0.83
C LEU A 539 -24.30 -30.93 2.29
N ARG A 540 -24.00 -30.07 3.25
CA ARG A 540 -24.12 -30.40 4.70
C ARG A 540 -25.56 -30.72 5.14
N CYS A 541 -26.53 -30.05 4.54
CA CYS A 541 -27.94 -30.27 4.80
C CYS A 541 -28.55 -31.39 3.94
N SER A 542 -27.75 -32.12 3.16
CA SER A 542 -28.21 -33.22 2.26
C SER A 542 -29.28 -32.81 1.25
N LYS A 543 -29.35 -31.51 0.89
CA LYS A 543 -30.28 -30.98 -0.13
C LYS A 543 -29.63 -31.02 -1.51
N ILE A 544 -29.52 -32.22 -2.07
CA ILE A 544 -28.71 -32.51 -3.29
C ILE A 544 -29.28 -31.85 -4.55
N ASN A 545 -30.60 -31.78 -4.71
CA ASN A 545 -31.22 -31.22 -5.92
C ASN A 545 -30.96 -29.73 -6.07
N GLU A 546 -31.09 -28.99 -4.94
CA GLU A 546 -30.84 -27.57 -4.90
C GLU A 546 -29.33 -27.29 -5.06
N MET A 547 -28.49 -28.08 -4.39
CA MET A 547 -27.04 -28.03 -4.56
C MET A 547 -26.63 -28.15 -6.03
N ALA A 548 -27.16 -29.14 -6.74
CA ALA A 548 -26.88 -29.37 -8.16
C ALA A 548 -27.30 -28.15 -9.02
N THR A 549 -28.37 -27.46 -8.65
CA THR A 549 -28.82 -26.24 -9.34
C THR A 549 -27.79 -25.13 -9.21
N TYR A 550 -27.30 -24.89 -7.99
CA TYR A 550 -26.29 -23.84 -7.75
C TYR A 550 -24.91 -24.20 -8.31
N MET A 551 -24.53 -25.48 -8.34
CA MET A 551 -23.32 -25.91 -9.04
C MET A 551 -23.40 -25.63 -10.54
N LYS A 552 -24.55 -25.91 -11.19
CA LYS A 552 -24.76 -25.58 -12.61
C LYS A 552 -24.62 -24.07 -12.87
N GLU A 553 -25.16 -23.26 -11.98
CA GLU A 553 -25.04 -21.81 -12.08
C GLU A 553 -23.59 -21.35 -11.90
N MET A 554 -22.88 -21.91 -10.93
CA MET A 554 -21.47 -21.66 -10.64
C MET A 554 -20.59 -21.93 -11.86
N VAL A 555 -20.74 -23.12 -12.49
CA VAL A 555 -20.03 -23.51 -13.71
C VAL A 555 -20.37 -22.57 -14.87
N ARG A 556 -21.65 -22.20 -15.05
CA ARG A 556 -22.09 -21.28 -16.11
C ARG A 556 -21.47 -19.89 -15.96
N LYS A 557 -21.15 -19.47 -14.74
CA LYS A 557 -20.42 -18.21 -14.44
C LYS A 557 -18.89 -18.36 -14.54
N GLY A 558 -18.37 -19.55 -14.88
CA GLY A 558 -16.94 -19.83 -15.03
C GLY A 558 -16.21 -20.06 -13.70
N PHE A 559 -16.93 -20.41 -12.64
CA PHE A 559 -16.39 -20.73 -11.33
C PHE A 559 -16.21 -22.23 -11.14
N SER A 560 -15.31 -22.63 -10.21
CA SER A 560 -14.99 -24.04 -9.89
C SER A 560 -15.07 -24.31 -8.39
N CYS A 561 -15.25 -25.57 -8.02
CA CYS A 561 -15.20 -26.01 -6.63
C CYS A 561 -13.80 -25.81 -6.05
N ASP A 562 -13.75 -25.31 -4.81
CA ASP A 562 -12.52 -25.29 -4.03
C ASP A 562 -12.26 -26.68 -3.37
N ALA A 563 -11.08 -26.83 -2.75
CA ALA A 563 -10.67 -28.09 -2.14
C ALA A 563 -11.69 -28.60 -1.08
N ASP A 564 -12.16 -27.70 -0.21
CA ASP A 564 -13.11 -28.03 0.86
C ASP A 564 -14.48 -28.47 0.30
N THR A 565 -14.96 -27.81 -0.76
CA THR A 565 -16.21 -28.16 -1.43
C THR A 565 -16.07 -29.48 -2.16
N THR A 566 -14.93 -29.71 -2.81
CA THR A 566 -14.63 -30.96 -3.52
C THR A 566 -14.55 -32.13 -2.55
N GLU A 567 -13.90 -31.97 -1.39
CA GLU A 567 -13.82 -33.00 -0.36
C GLU A 567 -15.20 -33.41 0.15
N LEU A 568 -16.05 -32.44 0.49
CA LEU A 568 -17.43 -32.70 0.91
C LEU A 568 -18.23 -33.39 -0.18
N LEU A 569 -18.09 -32.96 -1.43
CA LEU A 569 -18.77 -33.52 -2.57
C LEU A 569 -18.37 -34.99 -2.81
N VAL A 570 -17.07 -35.31 -2.72
CA VAL A 570 -16.56 -36.69 -2.83
C VAL A 570 -17.13 -37.58 -1.74
N ASN A 571 -17.24 -37.09 -0.51
CA ASN A 571 -17.84 -37.85 0.59
C ASN A 571 -19.33 -38.14 0.32
N VAL A 572 -20.09 -37.15 -0.12
CA VAL A 572 -21.51 -37.32 -0.46
C VAL A 572 -21.71 -38.29 -1.66
N ILE A 573 -20.83 -38.23 -2.66
CA ILE A 573 -20.85 -39.18 -3.82
C ILE A 573 -20.54 -40.60 -3.36
N ARG A 574 -19.65 -40.81 -2.41
CA ARG A 574 -19.34 -42.15 -1.84
C ARG A 574 -20.57 -42.75 -1.14
N GLU A 575 -21.35 -41.92 -0.44
CA GLU A 575 -22.57 -42.33 0.24
C GLU A 575 -23.75 -42.52 -0.72
N ASN A 576 -23.82 -41.69 -1.75
CA ASN A 576 -24.90 -41.71 -2.74
C ASN A 576 -24.34 -41.49 -4.17
N PRO A 577 -23.99 -42.58 -4.90
CA PRO A 577 -23.42 -42.51 -6.25
C PRO A 577 -24.31 -41.82 -7.28
N SER A 578 -25.65 -41.78 -7.10
CA SER A 578 -26.57 -41.11 -8.03
C SER A 578 -26.36 -39.60 -8.14
N VAL A 579 -25.65 -39.01 -7.19
CA VAL A 579 -25.29 -37.58 -7.19
C VAL A 579 -24.39 -37.22 -8.37
N LEU A 580 -23.56 -38.17 -8.85
CA LEU A 580 -22.73 -38.02 -10.05
C LEU A 580 -23.55 -37.69 -11.31
N ASP A 581 -24.75 -38.25 -11.43
CA ASP A 581 -25.64 -38.00 -12.60
C ASP A 581 -26.23 -36.58 -12.61
N MET A 582 -26.18 -35.89 -11.47
CA MET A 582 -26.72 -34.53 -11.32
C MET A 582 -25.68 -33.45 -11.59
N ILE A 583 -24.37 -33.79 -11.65
CA ILE A 583 -23.25 -32.85 -11.79
C ILE A 583 -22.79 -32.80 -13.25
N PRO A 584 -22.88 -31.65 -13.94
CA PRO A 584 -22.63 -31.57 -15.40
C PRO A 584 -21.19 -31.88 -15.82
N GLU A 585 -20.21 -31.57 -14.98
CA GLU A 585 -18.76 -31.66 -15.29
C GLU A 585 -18.29 -33.11 -15.40
N PHE A 586 -18.85 -34.02 -14.63
CA PHE A 586 -18.43 -35.44 -14.65
C PHE A 586 -19.01 -36.23 -15.83
N ARG A 587 -20.02 -35.70 -16.55
CA ARG A 587 -20.56 -36.37 -17.76
C ARG A 587 -19.67 -36.25 -18.99
N SER A 588 -18.77 -35.29 -19.06
CA SER A 588 -17.97 -35.03 -20.27
C SER A 588 -16.65 -35.81 -20.32
N GLU A 589 -16.11 -36.26 -19.20
CA GLU A 589 -14.82 -36.97 -19.15
C GLU A 589 -14.93 -38.51 -19.24
N TYR A 590 -16.09 -39.10 -18.95
CA TYR A 590 -16.31 -40.54 -19.03
C TYR A 590 -16.91 -41.03 -20.37
N LYS A 591 -17.03 -40.14 -21.35
CA LYS A 591 -17.47 -40.49 -22.72
C LYS A 591 -16.37 -40.34 -23.78
N LYS A 592 -15.11 -40.44 -23.39
CA LYS A 592 -14.01 -40.62 -24.33
C LYS A 592 -13.23 -41.89 -24.03
#